data_5734aa906681c7cf5721e0db8a664453
#
_entry.id   5734aa906681c7cf5721e0db8a664453
#
_cell.length_a   1.000
_cell.length_b   1.000
_cell.length_c   1.000
_cell.angle_alpha   90.00
_cell.angle_beta   90.00
_cell.angle_gamma   90.00
#
_symmetry.space_group_name_H-M   'P 1'
#
loop_
_entity.id
_entity.type
_entity.pdbx_description
1 polymer ?
#
loop_
_entity_poly.entity_id
_entity_poly.type
_entity_poly.pdbx_seq_one_letter_code
_entity_poly.pdbx_strand_id
1 'polypeptide(L)'
;MPAAVAGPEIERLIQLLARLPGLGPRSARRAALHLIKKREALMTPLAGALQVAIEKIQVCKICGNIDTQNPCTVCTDPRRDGSIIVVVADVADLWALERAHATNGAYHVLGATLSPLDGVGPQDLTIEALVARAHDPRVSEIILALNATVDGQTTAHYITDLLQEANVKVTRLAHGVPVGGELDYLDEGTLSAAMRQRTLF
;
A
#
# COMPACT_ATOMS: atom_id res chain seq x y z
N MET A 1 -16.46 24.85 -27.45
CA MET A 1 -16.21 24.61 -25.99
C MET A 1 -17.47 25.04 -25.26
N PRO A 2 -18.03 24.26 -24.32
CA PRO A 2 -19.16 24.75 -23.52
C PRO A 2 -18.70 25.98 -22.74
N ALA A 3 -19.55 27.01 -22.66
CA ALA A 3 -19.27 28.23 -21.92
C ALA A 3 -18.99 27.88 -20.43
N ALA A 4 -17.96 28.51 -19.86
CA ALA A 4 -17.69 28.37 -18.44
C ALA A 4 -18.90 28.92 -17.65
N VAL A 5 -19.45 28.09 -16.76
CA VAL A 5 -20.63 28.44 -15.94
C VAL A 5 -20.21 29.12 -14.65
N ALA A 6 -18.95 29.03 -14.27
CA ALA A 6 -18.39 29.59 -13.05
C ALA A 6 -17.07 30.34 -13.33
N GLY A 7 -16.61 31.14 -12.38
CA GLY A 7 -15.32 31.82 -12.47
C GLY A 7 -14.15 30.82 -12.55
N PRO A 8 -12.97 31.25 -13.07
CA PRO A 8 -11.85 30.39 -13.36
C PRO A 8 -11.33 29.64 -12.13
N GLU A 9 -11.40 30.22 -10.95
CA GLU A 9 -10.98 29.59 -9.69
C GLU A 9 -11.87 28.41 -9.30
N ILE A 10 -13.18 28.52 -9.53
CA ILE A 10 -14.15 27.46 -9.27
C ILE A 10 -13.97 26.34 -10.29
N GLU A 11 -13.82 26.68 -11.56
CA GLU A 11 -13.54 25.70 -12.61
C GLU A 11 -12.23 24.95 -12.35
N ARG A 12 -11.20 25.65 -11.88
CA ARG A 12 -9.92 25.02 -11.50
C ARG A 12 -10.09 24.05 -10.33
N LEU A 13 -10.85 24.40 -9.30
CA LEU A 13 -11.18 23.53 -8.18
C LEU A 13 -11.90 22.26 -8.66
N ILE A 14 -12.91 22.40 -9.53
CA ILE A 14 -13.66 21.28 -10.10
C ILE A 14 -12.71 20.35 -10.89
N GLN A 15 -11.83 20.92 -11.71
CA GLN A 15 -10.86 20.15 -12.50
C GLN A 15 -9.88 19.34 -11.61
N LEU A 16 -9.42 19.93 -10.52
CA LEU A 16 -8.52 19.24 -9.58
C LEU A 16 -9.24 18.11 -8.84
N LEU A 17 -10.46 18.37 -8.36
CA LEU A 17 -11.26 17.34 -7.73
C LEU A 17 -11.61 16.19 -8.69
N ALA A 18 -11.82 16.47 -9.98
CA ALA A 18 -12.13 15.47 -10.99
C ALA A 18 -10.93 14.55 -11.32
N ARG A 19 -9.73 14.89 -10.87
CA ARG A 19 -8.53 14.03 -11.00
C ARG A 19 -8.41 13.01 -9.87
N LEU A 20 -9.19 13.15 -8.80
CA LEU A 20 -9.17 12.21 -7.70
C LEU A 20 -9.89 10.91 -8.10
N PRO A 21 -9.33 9.73 -7.75
CA PRO A 21 -9.98 8.45 -8.03
C PRO A 21 -11.40 8.42 -7.47
N GLY A 22 -12.34 7.90 -8.25
CA GLY A 22 -13.75 7.82 -7.87
C GLY A 22 -14.55 9.13 -8.01
N LEU A 23 -13.89 10.27 -8.29
CA LEU A 23 -14.54 11.56 -8.51
C LEU A 23 -14.61 11.88 -10.01
N GLY A 24 -15.67 11.39 -10.68
CA GLY A 24 -15.96 11.83 -12.05
C GLY A 24 -16.41 13.30 -12.12
N PRO A 25 -16.50 13.89 -13.33
CA PRO A 25 -16.78 15.33 -13.53
C PRO A 25 -18.07 15.82 -12.82
N ARG A 26 -19.12 14.99 -12.79
CA ARG A 26 -20.39 15.32 -12.09
C ARG A 26 -20.21 15.35 -10.58
N SER A 27 -19.52 14.34 -10.01
CA SER A 27 -19.26 14.24 -8.58
C SER A 27 -18.30 15.33 -8.12
N ALA A 28 -17.27 15.65 -8.88
CA ALA A 28 -16.34 16.75 -8.61
C ALA A 28 -17.06 18.11 -8.54
N ARG A 29 -17.97 18.40 -9.48
CA ARG A 29 -18.79 19.61 -9.45
C ARG A 29 -19.68 19.68 -8.22
N ARG A 30 -20.32 18.57 -7.85
CA ARG A 30 -21.15 18.51 -6.62
C ARG A 30 -20.31 18.71 -5.37
N ALA A 31 -19.12 18.11 -5.29
CA ALA A 31 -18.18 18.29 -4.19
C ALA A 31 -17.71 19.75 -4.07
N ALA A 32 -17.31 20.37 -5.17
CA ALA A 32 -16.91 21.78 -5.20
C ALA A 32 -18.04 22.70 -4.68
N LEU A 33 -19.26 22.52 -5.18
CA LEU A 33 -20.42 23.31 -4.73
C LEU A 33 -20.73 23.07 -3.25
N HIS A 34 -20.57 21.84 -2.75
CA HIS A 34 -20.76 21.54 -1.33
C HIS A 34 -19.71 22.24 -0.46
N LEU A 35 -18.44 22.20 -0.85
CA LEU A 35 -17.36 22.92 -0.18
C LEU A 35 -17.61 24.43 -0.15
N ILE A 36 -17.98 25.02 -1.30
CA ILE A 36 -18.26 26.46 -1.42
C ILE A 36 -19.40 26.89 -0.50
N LYS A 37 -20.50 26.10 -0.45
CA LYS A 37 -21.65 26.38 0.43
C LYS A 37 -21.29 26.23 1.92
N LYS A 38 -20.30 25.41 2.26
CA LYS A 38 -19.83 25.18 3.63
C LYS A 38 -18.41 25.72 3.83
N ARG A 39 -18.14 26.93 3.32
CA ARG A 39 -16.81 27.51 3.28
C ARG A 39 -16.10 27.43 4.64
N GLU A 40 -16.67 28.03 5.66
CA GLU A 40 -16.07 28.12 7.00
C GLU A 40 -16.01 26.76 7.72
N ALA A 41 -17.09 25.97 7.58
CA ALA A 41 -17.21 24.71 8.31
C ALA A 41 -16.44 23.53 7.68
N LEU A 42 -16.13 23.60 6.37
CA LEU A 42 -15.53 22.46 5.66
C LEU A 42 -14.39 22.87 4.72
N MET A 43 -14.60 23.87 3.86
CA MET A 43 -13.61 24.21 2.83
C MET A 43 -12.31 24.76 3.44
N THR A 44 -12.43 25.69 4.39
CA THR A 44 -11.28 26.29 5.07
C THR A 44 -10.49 25.28 5.91
N PRO A 45 -11.12 24.44 6.77
CA PRO A 45 -10.40 23.39 7.47
C PRO A 45 -9.74 22.37 6.55
N LEU A 46 -10.41 21.97 5.45
CA LEU A 46 -9.84 21.06 4.47
C LEU A 46 -8.59 21.64 3.79
N ALA A 47 -8.65 22.90 3.37
CA ALA A 47 -7.51 23.59 2.78
C ALA A 47 -6.33 23.65 3.76
N GLY A 48 -6.58 23.98 5.02
CA GLY A 48 -5.57 23.97 6.07
C GLY A 48 -4.98 22.59 6.32
N ALA A 49 -5.80 21.54 6.36
CA ALA A 49 -5.34 20.18 6.53
C ALA A 49 -4.45 19.70 5.36
N LEU A 50 -4.83 20.05 4.12
CA LEU A 50 -4.02 19.74 2.94
C LEU A 50 -2.67 20.47 2.98
N GLN A 51 -2.64 21.74 3.37
CA GLN A 51 -1.40 22.51 3.49
C GLN A 51 -0.47 21.88 4.54
N VAL A 52 -0.97 21.57 5.72
CA VAL A 52 -0.19 20.91 6.77
C VAL A 52 0.32 19.53 6.32
N ALA A 53 -0.52 18.77 5.60
CA ALA A 53 -0.11 17.47 5.06
C ALA A 53 1.05 17.61 4.06
N ILE A 54 0.97 18.57 3.12
CA ILE A 54 2.04 18.84 2.15
C ILE A 54 3.38 19.15 2.84
N GLU A 55 3.34 19.90 3.95
CA GLU A 55 4.54 20.33 4.67
C GLU A 55 5.15 19.22 5.53
N LYS A 56 4.34 18.30 6.06
CA LYS A 56 4.77 17.32 7.07
C LYS A 56 4.93 15.90 6.57
N ILE A 57 4.25 15.54 5.46
CA ILE A 57 4.34 14.17 4.94
C ILE A 57 5.75 13.87 4.48
N GLN A 58 6.26 12.73 4.93
CA GLN A 58 7.57 12.21 4.54
C GLN A 58 7.54 10.68 4.47
N VAL A 59 8.47 10.12 3.70
CA VAL A 59 8.67 8.68 3.61
C VAL A 59 9.60 8.23 4.72
N CYS A 60 9.21 7.20 5.45
CA CYS A 60 10.02 6.62 6.51
C CYS A 60 11.29 5.98 5.95
N LYS A 61 12.46 6.42 6.42
CA LYS A 61 13.78 5.91 5.98
C LYS A 61 14.04 4.44 6.34
N ILE A 62 13.28 3.87 7.29
CA ILE A 62 13.44 2.48 7.73
C ILE A 62 12.57 1.54 6.90
N CYS A 63 11.26 1.85 6.76
CA CYS A 63 10.30 0.91 6.20
C CYS A 63 9.59 1.38 4.92
N GLY A 64 9.78 2.62 4.47
CA GLY A 64 9.10 3.16 3.29
C GLY A 64 7.64 3.60 3.55
N ASN A 65 7.10 3.48 4.77
CA ASN A 65 5.76 4.00 5.09
C ASN A 65 5.71 5.52 4.94
N ILE A 66 4.52 6.05 4.70
CA ILE A 66 4.23 7.49 4.68
C ILE A 66 3.72 7.93 6.05
N ASP A 67 4.37 8.94 6.65
CA ASP A 67 4.01 9.48 7.96
C ASP A 67 4.40 10.97 8.04
N THR A 68 4.09 11.60 9.16
CA THR A 68 4.49 12.97 9.50
C THR A 68 5.73 13.03 10.40
N GLN A 69 6.29 11.87 10.75
CA GLN A 69 7.54 11.73 11.50
C GLN A 69 8.46 10.68 10.88
N ASN A 70 9.76 10.75 11.19
CA ASN A 70 10.77 9.81 10.69
C ASN A 70 11.80 9.49 11.79
N PRO A 71 11.91 8.22 12.25
CA PRO A 71 11.13 7.06 11.79
C PRO A 71 9.63 7.20 12.04
N CYS A 72 8.81 6.48 11.24
CA CYS A 72 7.35 6.57 11.32
C CYS A 72 6.79 5.98 12.62
N THR A 73 5.54 6.28 12.93
CA THR A 73 4.81 5.80 14.10
C THR A 73 4.88 4.27 14.25
N VAL A 74 4.80 3.55 13.13
CA VAL A 74 4.91 2.08 13.14
C VAL A 74 6.31 1.62 13.54
N CYS A 75 7.36 2.23 12.98
CA CYS A 75 8.75 1.85 13.29
C CYS A 75 9.19 2.23 14.70
N THR A 76 8.55 3.23 15.32
CA THR A 76 8.88 3.70 16.67
C THR A 76 8.07 3.00 17.78
N ASP A 77 7.10 2.16 17.43
CA ASP A 77 6.31 1.41 18.41
C ASP A 77 7.17 0.30 19.05
N PRO A 78 7.47 0.39 20.38
CA PRO A 78 8.33 -0.57 21.06
C PRO A 78 7.72 -1.97 21.22
N ARG A 79 6.45 -2.14 20.89
CA ARG A 79 5.77 -3.44 20.94
C ARG A 79 6.00 -4.26 19.69
N ARG A 80 6.67 -3.70 18.66
CA ARG A 80 6.96 -4.40 17.40
C ARG A 80 8.03 -5.45 17.58
N ASP A 81 7.79 -6.59 16.96
CA ASP A 81 8.77 -7.65 16.85
C ASP A 81 9.70 -7.35 15.67
N GLY A 82 10.89 -6.86 15.96
CA GLY A 82 11.91 -6.55 14.96
C GLY A 82 12.54 -7.79 14.30
N SER A 83 12.26 -9.01 14.80
CA SER A 83 12.75 -10.24 14.19
C SER A 83 11.95 -10.68 12.97
N ILE A 84 10.76 -10.09 12.75
CA ILE A 84 9.87 -10.37 11.63
C ILE A 84 9.75 -9.11 10.76
N ILE A 85 9.99 -9.23 9.44
CA ILE A 85 9.75 -8.16 8.49
C ILE A 85 8.65 -8.58 7.52
N VAL A 86 7.56 -7.81 7.50
CA VAL A 86 6.45 -7.98 6.55
C VAL A 86 6.67 -7.07 5.36
N VAL A 87 6.86 -7.66 4.20
CA VAL A 87 7.13 -6.96 2.93
C VAL A 87 5.83 -6.76 2.18
N VAL A 88 5.52 -5.52 1.85
CA VAL A 88 4.33 -5.12 1.09
C VAL A 88 4.71 -4.36 -0.17
N ALA A 89 3.87 -4.38 -1.19
CA ALA A 89 4.10 -3.63 -2.41
C ALA A 89 3.88 -2.13 -2.23
N ASP A 90 2.81 -1.75 -1.53
CA ASP A 90 2.39 -0.35 -1.38
C ASP A 90 2.06 -0.02 0.09
N VAL A 91 2.07 1.28 0.40
CA VAL A 91 1.69 1.80 1.72
C VAL A 91 0.24 1.46 2.08
N ALA A 92 -0.65 1.39 1.09
CA ALA A 92 -2.04 1.02 1.31
C ALA A 92 -2.18 -0.41 1.88
N ASP A 93 -1.32 -1.34 1.44
CA ASP A 93 -1.28 -2.72 1.95
C ASP A 93 -0.83 -2.74 3.41
N LEU A 94 0.22 -1.96 3.74
CA LEU A 94 0.68 -1.79 5.13
C LEU A 94 -0.46 -1.28 6.00
N TRP A 95 -1.14 -0.22 5.58
CA TRP A 95 -2.26 0.34 6.35
C TRP A 95 -3.43 -0.63 6.49
N ALA A 96 -3.66 -1.49 5.50
CA ALA A 96 -4.69 -2.54 5.59
C ALA A 96 -4.33 -3.59 6.64
N LEU A 97 -3.07 -4.07 6.66
CA LEU A 97 -2.59 -5.03 7.65
C LEU A 97 -2.59 -4.45 9.07
N GLU A 98 -2.23 -3.17 9.22
CA GLU A 98 -2.30 -2.45 10.50
C GLU A 98 -3.73 -2.33 11.04
N ARG A 99 -4.68 -1.94 10.20
CA ARG A 99 -6.10 -1.88 10.60
C ARG A 99 -6.67 -3.24 11.00
N ALA A 100 -6.18 -4.30 10.36
CA ALA A 100 -6.58 -5.67 10.67
C ALA A 100 -5.87 -6.24 11.92
N HIS A 101 -4.88 -5.54 12.47
CA HIS A 101 -3.99 -6.05 13.53
C HIS A 101 -3.42 -7.44 13.18
N ALA A 102 -3.08 -7.64 11.91
CA ALA A 102 -2.71 -8.94 11.36
C ALA A 102 -1.33 -9.42 11.86
N THR A 103 -0.48 -8.49 12.28
CA THR A 103 0.88 -8.79 12.75
C THR A 103 1.39 -7.69 13.69
N ASN A 104 2.37 -8.06 14.52
CA ASN A 104 3.18 -7.11 15.28
C ASN A 104 4.60 -6.96 14.73
N GLY A 105 4.92 -7.56 13.59
CA GLY A 105 6.22 -7.44 12.91
C GLY A 105 6.53 -6.04 12.43
N ALA A 106 7.78 -5.80 12.09
CA ALA A 106 8.21 -4.61 11.35
C ALA A 106 7.78 -4.71 9.89
N TYR A 107 7.75 -3.58 9.17
CA TYR A 107 7.37 -3.57 7.75
C TYR A 107 8.52 -3.16 6.84
N HIS A 108 8.35 -3.49 5.56
CA HIS A 108 9.14 -2.96 4.46
C HIS A 108 8.23 -2.76 3.24
N VAL A 109 8.12 -1.52 2.77
CA VAL A 109 7.34 -1.13 1.59
C VAL A 109 8.26 -1.09 0.38
N LEU A 110 7.95 -1.87 -0.65
CA LEU A 110 8.76 -1.93 -1.88
C LEU A 110 8.59 -0.67 -2.75
N GLY A 111 7.41 -0.04 -2.72
CA GLY A 111 7.02 1.08 -3.56
C GLY A 111 6.28 0.68 -4.83
N ALA A 112 6.51 -0.51 -5.34
CA ALA A 112 5.84 -1.10 -6.49
C ALA A 112 6.01 -2.63 -6.50
N THR A 113 5.55 -3.30 -7.58
CA THR A 113 5.93 -4.66 -7.97
C THR A 113 6.70 -4.63 -9.29
N LEU A 114 7.54 -5.62 -9.55
CA LEU A 114 8.17 -5.79 -10.86
C LEU A 114 7.09 -5.91 -11.94
N SER A 115 7.14 -5.04 -12.94
CA SER A 115 6.21 -5.06 -14.08
C SER A 115 6.96 -4.68 -15.36
N PRO A 116 7.47 -5.66 -16.13
CA PRO A 116 8.16 -5.38 -17.38
C PRO A 116 7.28 -4.64 -18.40
N LEU A 117 5.97 -4.86 -18.37
CA LEU A 117 5.02 -4.20 -19.26
C LEU A 117 4.88 -2.70 -18.94
N ASP A 118 4.98 -2.33 -17.66
CA ASP A 118 4.94 -0.93 -17.21
C ASP A 118 6.33 -0.32 -17.08
N GLY A 119 7.38 -1.06 -17.43
CA GLY A 119 8.77 -0.62 -17.37
C GLY A 119 9.33 -0.53 -15.95
N VAL A 120 8.69 -1.19 -14.97
CA VAL A 120 9.15 -1.19 -13.56
C VAL A 120 10.15 -2.32 -13.35
N GLY A 121 11.39 -1.95 -13.10
CA GLY A 121 12.51 -2.87 -12.84
C GLY A 121 12.91 -2.92 -11.35
N PRO A 122 13.88 -3.79 -11.00
CA PRO A 122 14.36 -3.93 -9.62
C PRO A 122 14.91 -2.64 -9.02
N GLN A 123 15.49 -1.76 -9.83
CA GLN A 123 16.03 -0.46 -9.43
C GLN A 123 14.97 0.55 -8.99
N ASP A 124 13.72 0.33 -9.37
CA ASP A 124 12.59 1.19 -9.02
C ASP A 124 11.96 0.80 -7.67
N LEU A 125 12.38 -0.35 -7.12
CA LEU A 125 11.92 -0.89 -5.85
C LEU A 125 13.00 -0.77 -4.76
N THR A 126 12.58 -0.75 -3.50
CA THR A 126 13.49 -0.68 -2.34
C THR A 126 14.09 -2.04 -1.95
N ILE A 127 14.29 -2.95 -2.92
CA ILE A 127 14.72 -4.34 -2.68
C ILE A 127 16.12 -4.41 -2.07
N GLU A 128 17.06 -3.57 -2.51
CA GLU A 128 18.41 -3.53 -1.94
C GLU A 128 18.39 -3.22 -0.43
N ALA A 129 17.55 -2.27 -0.03
CA ALA A 129 17.37 -1.95 1.39
C ALA A 129 16.73 -3.11 2.17
N LEU A 130 15.82 -3.88 1.57
CA LEU A 130 15.26 -5.08 2.17
C LEU A 130 16.34 -6.14 2.39
N VAL A 131 17.15 -6.43 1.37
CA VAL A 131 18.25 -7.41 1.45
C VAL A 131 19.24 -7.02 2.53
N ALA A 132 19.62 -5.73 2.60
CA ALA A 132 20.49 -5.24 3.67
C ALA A 132 19.89 -5.46 5.07
N ARG A 133 18.59 -5.26 5.24
CA ARG A 133 17.87 -5.53 6.52
C ARG A 133 17.79 -7.02 6.84
N ALA A 134 17.65 -7.89 5.84
CA ALA A 134 17.58 -9.33 6.01
C ALA A 134 18.90 -9.95 6.52
N HIS A 135 20.04 -9.27 6.32
CA HIS A 135 21.33 -9.69 6.86
C HIS A 135 21.55 -9.29 8.33
N ASP A 136 20.64 -8.54 8.96
CA ASP A 136 20.69 -8.27 10.40
C ASP A 136 20.44 -9.60 11.16
N PRO A 137 21.37 -10.06 12.03
CA PRO A 137 21.23 -11.34 12.73
C PRO A 137 20.01 -11.42 13.65
N ARG A 138 19.36 -10.30 13.93
CA ARG A 138 18.12 -10.26 14.72
C ARG A 138 16.89 -10.62 13.88
N VAL A 139 16.97 -10.51 12.55
CA VAL A 139 15.87 -10.85 11.66
C VAL A 139 15.85 -12.35 11.40
N SER A 140 14.76 -13.00 11.72
CA SER A 140 14.57 -14.45 11.58
C SER A 140 13.58 -14.82 10.47
N GLU A 141 12.65 -13.91 10.14
CA GLU A 141 11.60 -14.18 9.14
C GLU A 141 11.30 -12.96 8.28
N ILE A 142 11.17 -13.19 6.98
CA ILE A 142 10.64 -12.27 5.98
C ILE A 142 9.31 -12.82 5.50
N ILE A 143 8.22 -12.08 5.69
CA ILE A 143 6.88 -12.45 5.22
C ILE A 143 6.57 -11.64 3.96
N LEU A 144 6.49 -12.28 2.81
CA LEU A 144 6.11 -11.65 1.54
C LEU A 144 4.58 -11.50 1.48
N ALA A 145 4.07 -10.33 1.88
CA ALA A 145 2.66 -9.98 1.86
C ALA A 145 2.33 -9.21 0.56
N LEU A 146 2.63 -9.84 -0.58
CA LEU A 146 2.41 -9.28 -1.91
C LEU A 146 1.10 -9.81 -2.51
N ASN A 147 0.54 -9.04 -3.43
CA ASN A 147 -0.68 -9.42 -4.14
C ASN A 147 -0.48 -10.71 -4.94
N ALA A 148 -1.52 -11.54 -5.03
CA ALA A 148 -1.50 -12.80 -5.77
C ALA A 148 -1.63 -12.62 -7.31
N THR A 149 -1.13 -11.50 -7.83
CA THR A 149 -1.02 -11.19 -9.26
C THR A 149 0.26 -11.80 -9.85
N VAL A 150 0.36 -11.84 -11.18
CA VAL A 150 1.58 -12.28 -11.88
C VAL A 150 2.79 -11.45 -11.44
N ASP A 151 2.66 -10.12 -11.41
CA ASP A 151 3.72 -9.20 -11.01
C ASP A 151 4.10 -9.38 -9.55
N GLY A 152 3.12 -9.55 -8.65
CA GLY A 152 3.38 -9.83 -7.24
C GLY A 152 4.12 -11.16 -7.01
N GLN A 153 3.75 -12.21 -7.74
CA GLN A 153 4.42 -13.51 -7.67
C GLN A 153 5.85 -13.45 -8.26
N THR A 154 6.02 -12.77 -9.40
CA THR A 154 7.35 -12.53 -9.99
C THR A 154 8.25 -11.78 -9.03
N THR A 155 7.72 -10.73 -8.39
CA THR A 155 8.45 -9.96 -7.37
C THR A 155 8.82 -10.83 -6.17
N ALA A 156 7.89 -11.67 -5.70
CA ALA A 156 8.13 -12.59 -4.59
C ALA A 156 9.26 -13.60 -4.90
N HIS A 157 9.26 -14.19 -6.09
CA HIS A 157 10.31 -15.10 -6.52
C HIS A 157 11.67 -14.38 -6.60
N TYR A 158 11.70 -13.21 -7.24
CA TYR A 158 12.93 -12.43 -7.36
C TYR A 158 13.54 -12.09 -5.98
N ILE A 159 12.71 -11.64 -5.03
CA ILE A 159 13.16 -11.35 -3.67
C ILE A 159 13.65 -12.63 -2.97
N THR A 160 12.93 -13.75 -3.13
CA THR A 160 13.31 -15.04 -2.52
C THR A 160 14.68 -15.50 -3.03
N ASP A 161 14.97 -15.34 -4.32
CA ASP A 161 16.25 -15.70 -4.91
C ASP A 161 17.40 -14.84 -4.33
N LEU A 162 17.18 -13.54 -4.16
CA LEU A 162 18.17 -12.65 -3.54
C LEU A 162 18.42 -12.94 -2.06
N LEU A 163 17.46 -13.53 -1.36
CA LEU A 163 17.56 -13.85 0.06
C LEU A 163 18.10 -15.26 0.34
N GLN A 164 18.47 -16.04 -0.68
CA GLN A 164 18.99 -17.41 -0.49
C GLN A 164 20.25 -17.47 0.38
N GLU A 165 21.09 -16.43 0.32
CA GLU A 165 22.33 -16.34 1.13
C GLU A 165 22.07 -15.73 2.52
N ALA A 166 20.91 -15.16 2.76
CA ALA A 166 20.52 -14.63 4.06
C ALA A 166 20.00 -15.77 4.95
N ASN A 167 20.43 -15.80 6.21
CA ASN A 167 19.98 -16.83 7.16
C ASN A 167 18.60 -16.46 7.74
N VAL A 168 17.60 -16.28 6.87
CA VAL A 168 16.24 -15.89 7.22
C VAL A 168 15.23 -16.86 6.62
N LYS A 169 14.15 -17.12 7.33
CA LYS A 169 13.02 -17.86 6.80
C LYS A 169 12.18 -16.93 5.91
N VAL A 170 11.94 -17.30 4.66
CA VAL A 170 11.04 -16.56 3.76
C VAL A 170 9.71 -17.27 3.69
N THR A 171 8.63 -16.54 4.00
CA THR A 171 7.25 -17.04 3.96
C THR A 171 6.39 -16.11 3.12
N ARG A 172 5.19 -16.55 2.76
CA ARG A 172 4.20 -15.74 2.03
C ARG A 172 2.81 -15.91 2.65
N LEU A 173 1.91 -14.99 2.33
CA LEU A 173 0.51 -15.12 2.72
C LEU A 173 -0.11 -16.39 2.12
N ALA A 174 -0.97 -17.04 2.89
CA ALA A 174 -1.75 -18.18 2.41
C ALA A 174 -2.71 -17.73 1.29
N HIS A 175 -2.85 -18.58 0.27
CA HIS A 175 -3.83 -18.40 -0.79
C HIS A 175 -4.96 -19.41 -0.58
N GLY A 176 -6.20 -18.97 -0.68
CA GLY A 176 -7.31 -19.92 -0.51
C GLY A 176 -8.68 -19.26 -0.45
N VAL A 177 -9.66 -20.05 0.00
CA VAL A 177 -11.03 -19.61 0.18
C VAL A 177 -11.10 -18.57 1.31
N PRO A 178 -11.64 -17.37 1.07
CA PRO A 178 -11.77 -16.37 2.12
C PRO A 178 -12.79 -16.82 3.17
N VAL A 179 -12.56 -16.42 4.41
CA VAL A 179 -13.49 -16.71 5.51
C VAL A 179 -14.85 -16.09 5.23
N GLY A 180 -15.92 -16.91 5.27
CA GLY A 180 -17.29 -16.50 4.93
C GLY A 180 -17.58 -16.47 3.42
N GLY A 181 -16.61 -16.85 2.57
CA GLY A 181 -16.84 -16.99 1.13
C GLY A 181 -17.52 -18.32 0.78
N GLU A 182 -18.48 -18.27 -0.13
CA GLU A 182 -19.11 -19.45 -0.72
C GLU A 182 -18.33 -19.88 -1.97
N LEU A 183 -18.13 -21.19 -2.15
CA LEU A 183 -17.31 -21.73 -3.25
C LEU A 183 -17.82 -21.36 -4.64
N ASP A 184 -19.15 -21.23 -4.78
CA ASP A 184 -19.83 -20.92 -6.05
C ASP A 184 -19.51 -19.51 -6.58
N TYR A 185 -19.09 -18.60 -5.70
CA TYR A 185 -18.72 -17.22 -6.09
C TYR A 185 -17.23 -17.03 -6.33
N LEU A 186 -16.41 -18.08 -6.22
CA LEU A 186 -14.97 -18.00 -6.42
C LEU A 186 -14.60 -18.39 -7.85
N ASP A 187 -13.58 -17.71 -8.37
CA ASP A 187 -13.00 -18.04 -9.67
C ASP A 187 -12.24 -19.36 -9.66
N GLU A 188 -12.10 -19.99 -10.82
CA GLU A 188 -11.44 -21.29 -11.00
C GLU A 188 -9.98 -21.28 -10.50
N GLY A 189 -9.26 -20.17 -10.64
CA GLY A 189 -7.89 -20.01 -10.19
C GLY A 189 -7.77 -20.08 -8.68
N THR A 190 -8.64 -19.36 -7.97
CA THR A 190 -8.72 -19.36 -6.50
C THR A 190 -9.09 -20.77 -5.98
N LEU A 191 -10.08 -21.41 -6.56
CA LEU A 191 -10.47 -22.79 -6.17
C LEU A 191 -9.33 -23.79 -6.40
N SER A 192 -8.66 -23.71 -7.54
CA SER A 192 -7.51 -24.57 -7.87
C SER A 192 -6.32 -24.34 -6.91
N ALA A 193 -6.06 -23.09 -6.54
CA ALA A 193 -5.01 -22.74 -5.59
C ALA A 193 -5.34 -23.27 -4.18
N ALA A 194 -6.58 -23.07 -3.71
CA ALA A 194 -7.04 -23.57 -2.42
C ALA A 194 -6.95 -25.11 -2.34
N MET A 195 -7.35 -25.80 -3.41
CA MET A 195 -7.27 -27.26 -3.46
C MET A 195 -5.84 -27.78 -3.43
N ARG A 196 -4.90 -27.10 -4.13
CA ARG A 196 -3.49 -27.46 -4.10
C ARG A 196 -2.82 -27.20 -2.76
N GLN A 197 -3.23 -26.14 -2.06
CA GLN A 197 -2.63 -25.70 -0.78
C GLN A 197 -3.45 -26.21 0.43
N ARG A 198 -4.33 -27.18 0.25
CA ARG A 198 -5.12 -27.76 1.34
C ARG A 198 -4.21 -28.30 2.46
N THR A 199 -4.59 -28.03 3.69
CA THR A 199 -3.91 -28.49 4.90
C THR A 199 -4.68 -29.61 5.57
N LEU A 200 -4.01 -30.36 6.45
CA LEU A 200 -4.69 -31.31 7.34
C LEU A 200 -5.55 -30.53 8.34
N PHE A 201 -6.70 -31.13 8.66
CA PHE A 201 -7.64 -30.54 9.63
C PHE A 201 -7.27 -30.94 11.05
#